data_03cdf88114dd42fab1b62e343e0cf44a
#
_entry.id   03cdf88114dd42fab1b62e343e0cf44a
#
_cell.length_a   1.000
_cell.length_b   1.000
_cell.length_c   1.000
_cell.angle_alpha   90.00
_cell.angle_beta   90.00
_cell.angle_gamma   90.00
#
_symmetry.space_group_name_H-M   'P 1'
#
loop_
_entity.id
_entity.type
_entity.pdbx_description
1 polymer ?
#
loop_
_entity_poly.entity_id
_entity_poly.type
_entity_poly.pdbx_seq_one_letter_code
_entity_poly.pdbx_strand_id
1 'polypeptide(L)'
;MKTLISTLLVSVGLLLTSFTAQSGIDDVINALRSGNATDISRYIDGSVDISLPDKSDNYSKAQAVVILKDFFSSNGVKNFELKHKGDQGGREFCIGTLQTREGNFRTTVFMKPKANKQVVSEIRFQPLD
;
A
#
# COMPACT_ATOMS: atom_id res chain seq x y z
N MET A 1 6.48 -31.10 -51.33
CA MET A 1 6.31 -30.82 -50.85
C MET A 1 6.60 -30.40 -49.82
N LYS A 2 6.52 -30.21 -49.32
CA LYS A 2 6.75 -29.97 -48.43
C LYS A 2 6.96 -28.92 -47.88
N THR A 3 6.82 -28.42 -47.38
CA THR A 3 7.12 -27.39 -46.99
C THR A 3 6.40 -26.71 -46.21
N LEU A 4 5.84 -26.73 -45.89
CA LEU A 4 5.10 -26.10 -45.14
C LEU A 4 5.32 -26.00 -43.86
N ILE A 5 5.84 -26.44 -43.30
CA ILE A 5 6.12 -26.41 -42.06
C ILE A 5 6.42 -25.24 -41.42
N SER A 6 6.98 -24.50 -41.87
CA SER A 6 7.47 -23.44 -41.21
C SER A 6 6.56 -22.59 -40.54
N THR A 7 5.50 -22.69 -40.87
CA THR A 7 4.72 -21.74 -40.35
C THR A 7 4.46 -21.72 -39.00
N LEU A 8 4.61 -22.54 -38.41
CA LEU A 8 4.27 -22.48 -37.13
C LEU A 8 4.94 -21.82 -36.18
N LEU A 9 5.93 -21.66 -36.17
CA LEU A 9 6.59 -21.12 -35.11
C LEU A 9 6.32 -19.84 -34.80
N VAL A 10 5.82 -19.14 -35.45
CA VAL A 10 5.68 -17.91 -35.13
C VAL A 10 4.99 -17.57 -33.95
N SER A 11 4.07 -18.15 -33.68
CA SER A 11 3.27 -17.67 -32.68
C SER A 11 3.79 -17.61 -31.36
N VAL A 12 4.71 -18.21 -31.12
CA VAL A 12 5.16 -18.19 -29.85
C VAL A 12 5.54 -16.95 -29.28
N GLY A 13 6.10 -16.14 -29.89
CA GLY A 13 6.63 -15.02 -29.26
C GLY A 13 5.71 -14.13 -28.67
N LEU A 14 4.53 -14.31 -28.96
CA LEU A 14 3.71 -13.40 -28.43
C LEU A 14 3.30 -13.49 -27.10
N LEU A 15 3.80 -14.27 -26.45
CA LEU A 15 3.43 -14.36 -25.17
C LEU A 15 3.90 -13.36 -24.34
N LEU A 16 4.02 -12.28 -24.69
CA LEU A 16 4.47 -11.31 -23.93
C LEU A 16 3.57 -10.99 -22.97
N THR A 17 3.55 -11.36 -21.98
CA THR A 17 2.74 -11.08 -20.97
C THR A 17 3.03 -9.81 -20.51
N SER A 18 2.23 -8.95 -20.59
CA SER A 18 2.46 -7.74 -20.07
C SER A 18 2.35 -7.90 -18.62
N PHE A 19 3.31 -7.81 -17.93
CA PHE A 19 3.34 -7.99 -16.62
C PHE A 19 3.26 -6.66 -16.03
N THR A 20 2.22 -6.24 -15.49
CA THR A 20 2.15 -4.97 -14.85
C THR A 20 2.35 -5.21 -13.41
N ALA A 21 3.40 -4.77 -12.91
CA ALA A 21 3.65 -4.89 -11.51
C ALA A 21 2.76 -3.91 -10.79
N GLN A 22 2.10 -4.33 -9.77
CA GLN A 22 1.27 -3.47 -8.98
C GLN A 22 2.18 -2.58 -8.15
N SER A 23 1.88 -1.32 -8.03
CA SER A 23 2.72 -0.40 -7.27
C SER A 23 2.55 -0.65 -5.78
N GLY A 24 3.56 -0.30 -5.00
CA GLY A 24 3.50 -0.46 -3.56
C GLY A 24 2.35 0.26 -2.91
N ILE A 25 2.00 1.44 -3.42
CA ILE A 25 0.89 2.20 -2.83
C ILE A 25 -0.43 1.45 -3.03
N ASP A 26 -0.59 0.74 -4.13
CA ASP A 26 -1.82 -0.01 -4.36
C ASP A 26 -1.97 -1.15 -3.36
N ASP A 27 -0.87 -1.80 -3.01
CA ASP A 27 -0.90 -2.85 -2.01
C ASP A 27 -1.21 -2.28 -0.63
N VAL A 28 -0.68 -1.11 -0.31
CA VAL A 28 -0.97 -0.45 0.95
C VAL A 28 -2.44 -0.05 1.01
N ILE A 29 -3.00 0.46 -0.08
CA ILE A 29 -4.42 0.80 -0.14
C ILE A 29 -5.28 -0.44 0.12
N ASN A 30 -4.94 -1.55 -0.49
CA ASN A 30 -5.70 -2.79 -0.27
C ASN A 30 -5.57 -3.27 1.16
N ALA A 31 -4.40 -3.13 1.77
CA ALA A 31 -4.20 -3.51 3.15
C ALA A 31 -5.02 -2.61 4.10
N LEU A 32 -5.15 -1.32 3.78
CA LEU A 32 -5.98 -0.43 4.57
C LEU A 32 -7.45 -0.82 4.50
N ARG A 33 -7.91 -1.27 3.34
CA ARG A 33 -9.31 -1.68 3.18
C ARG A 33 -9.70 -2.81 4.12
N SER A 34 -8.79 -3.70 4.40
CA SER A 34 -9.06 -4.82 5.28
C SER A 34 -8.45 -4.66 6.67
N GLY A 35 -7.77 -3.54 6.94
CA GLY A 35 -7.12 -3.36 8.22
C GLY A 35 -6.00 -4.35 8.46
N ASN A 36 -5.24 -4.67 7.42
CA ASN A 36 -4.19 -5.67 7.51
C ASN A 36 -2.82 -5.03 7.79
N ALA A 37 -2.48 -4.92 9.06
CA ALA A 37 -1.24 -4.30 9.47
C ALA A 37 0.00 -5.06 8.97
N THR A 38 -0.08 -6.37 8.92
CA THR A 38 1.04 -7.18 8.46
C THR A 38 1.38 -6.88 7.00
N ASP A 39 0.36 -6.73 6.17
CA ASP A 39 0.59 -6.42 4.76
C ASP A 39 1.20 -5.03 4.58
N ILE A 40 0.78 -4.05 5.38
CA ILE A 40 1.39 -2.73 5.33
C ILE A 40 2.86 -2.83 5.73
N SER A 41 3.16 -3.62 6.76
CA SER A 41 4.51 -3.71 7.26
C SER A 41 5.50 -4.26 6.25
N ARG A 42 5.05 -4.97 5.25
CA ARG A 42 5.95 -5.47 4.22
C ARG A 42 6.61 -4.34 3.46
N TYR A 43 6.00 -3.17 3.48
CA TYR A 43 6.52 -2.00 2.79
C TYR A 43 7.27 -1.06 3.72
N ILE A 44 7.46 -1.42 5.00
CA ILE A 44 8.23 -0.64 5.94
C ILE A 44 9.67 -1.14 5.93
N ASP A 45 10.61 -0.23 5.75
CA ASP A 45 11.99 -0.60 5.75
C ASP A 45 12.69 0.16 6.85
N GLY A 46 13.11 -0.51 7.88
CA GLY A 46 13.78 0.10 9.02
C GLY A 46 12.78 0.71 9.99
N SER A 47 12.29 1.87 9.67
CA SER A 47 11.35 2.58 10.55
C SER A 47 10.33 3.38 9.75
N VAL A 48 9.31 3.87 10.42
CA VAL A 48 8.23 4.62 9.80
C VAL A 48 7.66 5.59 10.83
N ASP A 49 7.22 6.75 10.35
CA ASP A 49 6.54 7.70 11.22
C ASP A 49 5.05 7.36 11.22
N ILE A 50 4.46 7.20 12.38
CA ILE A 50 3.02 6.96 12.49
C ILE A 50 2.42 8.01 13.40
N SER A 51 1.38 8.69 12.90
CA SER A 51 0.63 9.66 13.69
C SER A 51 -0.76 9.09 13.94
N LEU A 52 -1.05 8.82 15.20
CA LEU A 52 -2.37 8.42 15.66
C LEU A 52 -3.05 9.62 16.28
N PRO A 53 -4.34 9.57 16.51
CA PRO A 53 -5.03 10.72 17.10
C PRO A 53 -4.42 11.24 18.40
N ASP A 54 -3.86 10.37 19.22
CA ASP A 54 -3.36 10.75 20.50
C ASP A 54 -1.84 10.75 20.64
N LYS A 55 -1.12 10.34 19.65
CA LYS A 55 0.34 10.29 19.70
C LYS A 55 0.97 10.13 18.35
N SER A 56 2.16 10.65 18.20
CA SER A 56 2.93 10.53 16.96
C SER A 56 4.36 10.19 17.33
N ASP A 57 4.95 9.27 16.63
CA ASP A 57 6.31 8.86 16.88
C ASP A 57 6.91 8.13 15.70
N ASN A 58 8.20 7.89 15.75
CA ASN A 58 8.89 7.08 14.78
C ASN A 58 9.03 5.67 15.36
N TYR A 59 8.63 4.68 14.62
CA TYR A 59 8.63 3.30 15.11
C TYR A 59 9.46 2.40 14.21
N SER A 60 10.14 1.43 14.80
CA SER A 60 10.81 0.40 14.03
C SER A 60 9.74 -0.44 13.33
N LYS A 61 10.13 -1.18 12.30
CA LYS A 61 9.19 -2.04 11.59
C LYS A 61 8.44 -2.97 12.56
N ALA A 62 9.16 -3.59 13.49
CA ALA A 62 8.53 -4.51 14.44
C ALA A 62 7.52 -3.80 15.34
N GLN A 63 7.84 -2.59 15.79
CA GLN A 63 6.93 -1.83 16.62
C GLN A 63 5.74 -1.34 15.81
N ALA A 64 5.98 -0.93 14.58
CA ALA A 64 4.93 -0.41 13.71
C ALA A 64 3.82 -1.43 13.47
N VAL A 65 4.19 -2.69 13.29
CA VAL A 65 3.19 -3.74 13.10
C VAL A 65 2.27 -3.81 14.30
N VAL A 66 2.83 -3.76 15.49
CA VAL A 66 2.05 -3.85 16.72
C VAL A 66 1.14 -2.63 16.87
N ILE A 67 1.68 -1.45 16.60
CA ILE A 67 0.92 -0.20 16.71
C ILE A 67 -0.25 -0.21 15.72
N LEU A 68 0.00 -0.61 14.48
CA LEU A 68 -1.05 -0.64 13.47
C LEU A 68 -2.09 -1.71 13.77
N LYS A 69 -1.64 -2.90 14.21
CA LYS A 69 -2.58 -3.94 14.55
C LYS A 69 -3.50 -3.50 15.67
N ASP A 70 -2.94 -2.86 16.68
CA ASP A 70 -3.71 -2.42 17.81
C ASP A 70 -4.71 -1.34 17.39
N PHE A 71 -4.29 -0.39 16.59
CA PHE A 71 -5.16 0.67 16.12
C PHE A 71 -6.30 0.11 15.27
N PHE A 72 -6.00 -0.78 14.33
CA PHE A 72 -7.02 -1.35 13.46
C PHE A 72 -8.00 -2.23 14.23
N SER A 73 -7.52 -3.04 15.17
CA SER A 73 -8.43 -3.91 15.89
C SER A 73 -9.27 -3.13 16.91
N SER A 74 -8.71 -2.13 17.56
CA SER A 74 -9.45 -1.34 18.52
C SER A 74 -10.55 -0.54 17.85
N ASN A 75 -10.35 -0.09 16.65
CA ASN A 75 -11.34 0.71 15.95
C ASN A 75 -12.30 -0.12 15.08
N GLY A 76 -11.90 -1.30 14.68
CA GLY A 76 -12.75 -2.16 13.85
C GLY A 76 -12.87 -1.67 12.43
N VAL A 77 -11.81 -1.85 11.65
CA VAL A 77 -11.80 -1.38 10.26
C VAL A 77 -12.85 -2.06 9.42
N LYS A 78 -13.62 -1.26 8.67
CA LYS A 78 -14.62 -1.78 7.76
C LYS A 78 -14.20 -1.61 6.33
N ASN A 79 -13.61 -0.50 5.97
CA ASN A 79 -13.23 -0.23 4.60
C ASN A 79 -12.29 1.00 4.56
N PHE A 80 -11.68 1.22 3.42
CA PHE A 80 -10.92 2.42 3.18
C PHE A 80 -11.39 3.00 1.85
N GLU A 81 -11.90 4.22 1.88
CA GLU A 81 -12.37 4.87 0.70
C GLU A 81 -11.28 5.79 0.16
N LEU A 82 -10.69 5.41 -0.95
CA LEU A 82 -9.61 6.19 -1.55
C LEU A 82 -10.17 7.49 -2.12
N LYS A 83 -9.58 8.61 -1.75
CA LYS A 83 -9.99 9.91 -2.27
C LYS A 83 -8.98 10.45 -3.28
N HIS A 84 -7.71 10.22 -3.05
CA HIS A 84 -6.69 10.73 -3.95
C HIS A 84 -5.44 9.86 -3.87
N LYS A 85 -4.83 9.62 -5.02
CA LYS A 85 -3.62 8.84 -5.12
C LYS A 85 -2.72 9.50 -6.16
N GLY A 86 -1.45 9.57 -5.90
CA GLY A 86 -0.54 10.20 -6.83
C GLY A 86 0.91 9.88 -6.58
N ASP A 87 1.75 10.56 -7.35
CA ASP A 87 3.18 10.42 -7.27
C ASP A 87 3.74 11.82 -7.37
N GLN A 88 4.50 12.24 -6.37
CA GLN A 88 5.04 13.56 -6.34
C GLN A 88 6.54 13.46 -6.30
N GLY A 89 7.19 13.71 -7.39
CA GLY A 89 8.65 13.64 -7.45
C GLY A 89 9.20 12.26 -7.15
N GLY A 90 8.53 11.22 -7.58
CA GLY A 90 8.97 9.86 -7.34
C GLY A 90 8.47 9.26 -6.03
N ARG A 91 7.69 10.03 -5.27
CA ARG A 91 7.16 9.52 -4.02
C ARG A 91 5.68 9.26 -4.15
N GLU A 92 5.28 8.03 -4.00
CA GLU A 92 3.87 7.67 -4.09
C GLU A 92 3.14 8.07 -2.82
N PHE A 93 1.87 8.36 -2.93
CA PHE A 93 1.07 8.70 -1.74
C PHE A 93 -0.40 8.40 -1.98
N CYS A 94 -1.16 8.30 -0.92
CA CYS A 94 -2.61 8.24 -1.01
C CYS A 94 -3.25 8.96 0.17
N ILE A 95 -4.46 9.42 -0.06
CA ILE A 95 -5.27 10.06 0.97
C ILE A 95 -6.67 9.47 0.82
N GLY A 96 -7.27 9.10 1.92
CA GLY A 96 -8.62 8.57 1.90
C GLY A 96 -9.24 8.54 3.28
N THR A 97 -10.38 7.91 3.38
CA THR A 97 -11.12 7.80 4.64
C THR A 97 -11.12 6.34 5.09
N LEU A 98 -10.55 6.09 6.25
CA LEU A 98 -10.60 4.79 6.87
C LEU A 98 -11.90 4.73 7.65
N GLN A 99 -12.79 3.83 7.24
CA GLN A 99 -14.09 3.69 7.86
C GLN A 99 -14.02 2.59 8.89
N THR A 100 -14.38 2.91 10.13
CA THR A 100 -14.30 1.95 11.23
C THR A 100 -15.58 1.96 12.05
N ARG A 101 -15.73 0.98 12.91
CA ARG A 101 -16.88 0.94 13.80
C ARG A 101 -16.87 2.10 14.79
N GLU A 102 -15.69 2.61 15.12
CA GLU A 102 -15.58 3.69 16.10
C GLU A 102 -15.50 5.08 15.48
N GLY A 103 -15.76 5.20 14.22
CA GLY A 103 -15.70 6.48 13.51
C GLY A 103 -14.79 6.43 12.31
N ASN A 104 -14.66 7.54 11.65
CA ASN A 104 -13.87 7.61 10.43
C ASN A 104 -12.59 8.41 10.64
N PHE A 105 -11.56 8.05 9.91
CA PHE A 105 -10.28 8.73 10.02
C PHE A 105 -9.77 9.13 8.64
N ARG A 106 -9.36 10.39 8.52
CA ARG A 106 -8.66 10.80 7.32
C ARG A 106 -7.30 10.14 7.40
N THR A 107 -6.96 9.36 6.41
CA THR A 107 -5.74 8.59 6.42
C THR A 107 -4.86 9.00 5.26
N THR A 108 -3.60 9.34 5.56
CA THR A 108 -2.63 9.75 4.57
C THR A 108 -1.42 8.82 4.67
N VAL A 109 -0.98 8.30 3.54
CA VAL A 109 0.21 7.47 3.49
C VAL A 109 1.18 8.10 2.51
N PHE A 110 2.42 8.31 2.95
CA PHE A 110 3.48 8.75 2.06
C PHE A 110 4.51 7.65 1.94
N MET A 111 4.95 7.42 0.74
CA MET A 111 6.01 6.46 0.46
C MET A 111 7.25 7.20 0.00
N LYS A 112 8.35 6.52 -0.10
CA LYS A 112 9.58 7.08 -0.64
C LYS A 112 10.29 5.99 -1.43
N PRO A 113 11.08 6.38 -2.43
CA PRO A 113 11.81 5.39 -3.19
C PRO A 113 12.98 4.84 -2.38
N LYS A 114 13.24 3.57 -2.50
CA LYS A 114 14.40 2.96 -1.91
C LYS A 114 14.82 1.82 -2.80
N ALA A 115 16.00 1.94 -3.39
CA ALA A 115 16.49 1.02 -4.39
C ALA A 115 15.49 1.05 -5.54
N ASN A 116 14.94 -0.06 -5.96
CA ASN A 116 14.01 -0.06 -7.07
C ASN A 116 12.56 -0.20 -6.64
N LYS A 117 12.24 0.20 -5.44
CA LYS A 117 10.88 0.04 -4.95
C LYS A 117 10.45 1.22 -4.10
N GLN A 118 9.22 1.24 -3.70
CA GLN A 118 8.68 2.25 -2.80
C GLN A 118 8.50 1.63 -1.42
N VAL A 119 8.83 2.37 -0.38
CA VAL A 119 8.59 1.94 1.00
C VAL A 119 7.81 3.01 1.73
N VAL A 120 7.07 2.62 2.73
CA VAL A 120 6.23 3.55 3.49
C VAL A 120 7.14 4.41 4.39
N SER A 121 6.99 5.71 4.31
CA SER A 121 7.74 6.62 5.15
C SER A 121 6.90 7.23 6.26
N GLU A 122 5.61 7.40 6.02
CA GLU A 122 4.74 8.02 7.02
C GLU A 122 3.29 7.60 6.84
N ILE A 123 2.59 7.37 7.94
CA ILE A 123 1.16 7.08 7.93
C ILE A 123 0.51 7.98 8.98
N ARG A 124 -0.55 8.68 8.61
CA ARG A 124 -1.27 9.54 9.53
C ARG A 124 -2.73 9.17 9.59
N PHE A 125 -3.29 9.13 10.79
CA PHE A 125 -4.72 8.90 10.99
C PHE A 125 -5.27 10.06 11.82
N GLN A 126 -6.21 10.80 11.24
CA GLN A 126 -6.80 11.96 11.90
C GLN A 126 -8.32 11.76 11.98
N PRO A 127 -8.93 11.92 13.15
CA PRO A 127 -10.37 11.74 13.26
C PRO A 127 -11.14 12.69 12.37
N LEU A 128 -12.21 12.20 11.79
CA LEU A 128 -13.13 13.03 11.04
C LEU A 128 -14.39 13.09 11.85
N ASP A 129 -14.92 14.27 11.98
CA ASP A 129 -16.12 14.43 12.78
C ASP A 129 -17.37 14.10 12.06
#